data_6e75c8b787ebede646914dcee43c629f
#
_entry.id   6e75c8b787ebede646914dcee43c629f
#
_cell.length_a   1.000
_cell.length_b   1.000
_cell.length_c   1.000
_cell.angle_alpha   90.00
_cell.angle_beta   90.00
_cell.angle_gamma   90.00
#
_symmetry.space_group_name_H-M   'P 1'
#
loop_
_entity.id
_entity.type
_entity.pdbx_description
1 polymer ?
#
loop_
_entity_poly.entity_id
_entity_poly.type
_entity_poly.pdbx_seq_one_letter_code
_entity_poly.pdbx_strand_id
1 'polypeptide(L)'
;MPSGRAATITAVSDDWVTAVAGDVAAHAERELEALVAVSSPSGDVHGADEAVAVVTALLPTEARIERPPCSTPDYAPDLIATIEGRGTRRLVLVGHVDTVISHSAHRPLERIGDRLVGPGTIDMKGGVTLSLGVMRTLAAATDSFAELALLLVTDEEWRSRPFAHVERFAGYDGCLCFEGGQLTPAGDDGVVVRRKAAGTLHASAHGAAAHSGSSPDSGRNALLALAACAAEVAARHDPSGPERLTAVPTILRSGEAFNVVPDSGELFCDLRADRLAAFEPVVEALPEEIGGVRIEKRMARRWPAMDSRAATEVLLRAAAERLGRPVVAVERGGASDASYLADAIALTVDGLGPLGGNAHTDEEYALASSLRPRAEVALAVAAALLELPP
;
A
#
# COMPACT_ATOMS: atom_id res chain seq x y z
N MET A 1 0.97 4.17 -47.44
CA MET A 1 1.63 3.46 -46.33
C MET A 1 2.75 4.33 -45.81
N PRO A 2 2.61 5.12 -44.75
CA PRO A 2 3.75 5.72 -44.07
C PRO A 2 4.30 4.75 -43.04
N SER A 3 5.58 4.38 -43.23
CA SER A 3 6.35 3.58 -42.31
C SER A 3 6.54 4.33 -41.01
N GLY A 4 5.90 3.84 -39.94
CA GLY A 4 6.15 4.30 -38.57
C GLY A 4 7.61 4.03 -38.20
N ARG A 5 8.39 5.08 -38.02
CA ARG A 5 9.70 4.99 -37.38
C ARG A 5 9.47 4.66 -35.92
N ALA A 6 9.93 3.47 -35.50
CA ALA A 6 10.13 3.16 -34.10
C ALA A 6 11.06 4.24 -33.51
N ALA A 7 10.55 4.99 -32.52
CA ALA A 7 11.35 5.96 -31.80
C ALA A 7 12.31 5.17 -30.90
N THR A 8 13.57 5.14 -31.27
CA THR A 8 14.65 4.68 -30.39
C THR A 8 14.76 5.69 -29.25
N ILE A 9 14.60 5.25 -27.99
CA ILE A 9 14.87 6.08 -26.81
C ILE A 9 16.39 6.23 -26.67
N THR A 10 16.99 6.95 -27.59
CA THR A 10 18.33 7.52 -27.46
C THR A 10 18.16 9.00 -27.24
N ALA A 11 18.40 9.46 -26.02
CA ALA A 11 18.18 10.81 -25.51
C ALA A 11 16.68 11.22 -25.62
N VAL A 12 15.87 10.73 -24.68
CA VAL A 12 14.52 11.24 -24.46
C VAL A 12 14.66 12.67 -23.95
N SER A 13 14.31 13.64 -24.79
CA SER A 13 14.26 15.05 -24.37
C SER A 13 13.22 15.22 -23.27
N ASP A 14 13.40 16.20 -22.39
CA ASP A 14 12.46 16.55 -21.30
C ASP A 14 11.02 16.77 -21.80
N ASP A 15 10.88 17.19 -23.07
CA ASP A 15 9.61 17.39 -23.77
C ASP A 15 8.77 16.09 -23.93
N TRP A 16 9.39 14.90 -23.97
CA TRP A 16 8.66 13.65 -24.15
C TRP A 16 7.80 13.31 -22.91
N VAL A 17 8.36 13.40 -21.70
CA VAL A 17 7.63 13.09 -20.46
C VAL A 17 6.39 13.97 -20.36
N THR A 18 6.53 15.27 -20.58
CA THR A 18 5.44 16.24 -20.51
C THR A 18 4.37 16.01 -21.59
N ALA A 19 4.79 15.64 -22.80
CA ALA A 19 3.87 15.37 -23.90
C ALA A 19 3.02 14.12 -23.63
N VAL A 20 3.66 13.02 -23.21
CA VAL A 20 2.97 11.73 -22.96
C VAL A 20 2.14 11.76 -21.67
N ALA A 21 2.57 12.48 -20.65
CA ALA A 21 1.81 12.59 -19.39
C ALA A 21 0.42 13.22 -19.59
N GLY A 22 0.27 14.09 -20.60
CA GLY A 22 -1.03 14.61 -21.00
C GLY A 22 -2.00 13.51 -21.46
N ASP A 23 -1.51 12.58 -22.27
CA ASP A 23 -2.29 11.43 -22.76
C ASP A 23 -2.61 10.45 -21.62
N VAL A 24 -1.64 10.19 -20.74
CA VAL A 24 -1.86 9.36 -19.55
C VAL A 24 -2.97 9.94 -18.68
N ALA A 25 -2.92 11.23 -18.37
CA ALA A 25 -3.94 11.90 -17.55
C ALA A 25 -5.32 11.90 -18.21
N ALA A 26 -5.40 12.12 -19.53
CA ALA A 26 -6.65 12.12 -20.27
C ALA A 26 -7.34 10.74 -20.29
N HIS A 27 -6.58 9.65 -20.20
CA HIS A 27 -7.12 8.29 -20.07
C HIS A 27 -7.45 7.96 -18.61
N ALA A 28 -6.59 8.36 -17.67
CA ALA A 28 -6.68 7.97 -16.25
C ALA A 28 -8.04 8.34 -15.61
N GLU A 29 -8.64 9.47 -15.92
CA GLU A 29 -9.95 9.86 -15.36
C GLU A 29 -11.05 8.89 -15.79
N ARG A 30 -11.12 8.51 -17.07
CA ARG A 30 -12.13 7.57 -17.61
C ARG A 30 -11.88 6.14 -17.12
N GLU A 31 -10.63 5.74 -17.01
CA GLU A 31 -10.23 4.44 -16.49
C GLU A 31 -10.53 4.34 -14.99
N LEU A 32 -10.36 5.44 -14.25
CA LEU A 32 -10.74 5.53 -12.85
C LEU A 32 -12.26 5.41 -12.66
N GLU A 33 -13.06 6.05 -13.52
CA GLU A 33 -14.52 5.88 -13.51
C GLU A 33 -14.92 4.42 -13.69
N ALA A 34 -14.30 3.71 -14.64
CA ALA A 34 -14.54 2.29 -14.87
C ALA A 34 -14.15 1.41 -13.68
N LEU A 35 -13.01 1.70 -13.04
CA LEU A 35 -12.55 0.95 -11.87
C LEU A 35 -13.39 1.24 -10.62
N VAL A 36 -13.77 2.50 -10.39
CA VAL A 36 -14.64 2.87 -9.27
C VAL A 36 -16.06 2.36 -9.44
N ALA A 37 -16.54 2.13 -10.67
CA ALA A 37 -17.84 1.50 -10.90
C ALA A 37 -17.92 0.08 -10.32
N VAL A 38 -16.78 -0.60 -10.15
CA VAL A 38 -16.69 -1.92 -9.53
C VAL A 38 -16.51 -1.79 -8.02
N SER A 39 -17.43 -2.39 -7.25
CA SER A 39 -17.28 -2.52 -5.79
C SER A 39 -16.40 -3.72 -5.47
N SER A 40 -15.23 -3.45 -4.90
CA SER A 40 -14.20 -4.47 -4.59
C SER A 40 -13.71 -4.37 -3.14
N PRO A 41 -14.56 -4.57 -2.12
CA PRO A 41 -14.10 -4.60 -0.75
C PRO A 41 -13.12 -5.76 -0.53
N SER A 42 -12.08 -5.53 0.28
CA SER A 42 -11.06 -6.55 0.57
C SER A 42 -11.70 -7.85 1.08
N GLY A 43 -11.33 -8.98 0.48
CA GLY A 43 -11.92 -10.29 0.76
C GLY A 43 -13.13 -10.67 -0.10
N ASP A 44 -13.68 -9.75 -0.87
CA ASP A 44 -14.72 -10.10 -1.84
C ASP A 44 -14.09 -10.58 -3.16
N VAL A 45 -14.16 -11.89 -3.38
CA VAL A 45 -13.56 -12.55 -4.56
C VAL A 45 -14.17 -12.04 -5.86
N HIS A 46 -15.49 -11.83 -5.88
CA HIS A 46 -16.19 -11.45 -7.10
C HIS A 46 -15.85 -10.01 -7.54
N GLY A 47 -15.93 -9.05 -6.62
CA GLY A 47 -15.58 -7.65 -6.90
C GLY A 47 -14.10 -7.47 -7.25
N ALA A 48 -13.22 -8.21 -6.59
CA ALA A 48 -11.80 -8.20 -6.94
C ALA A 48 -11.53 -8.75 -8.34
N ASP A 49 -12.17 -9.88 -8.72
CA ASP A 49 -12.07 -10.45 -10.06
C ASP A 49 -12.64 -9.51 -11.13
N GLU A 50 -13.76 -8.83 -10.87
CA GLU A 50 -14.32 -7.82 -11.77
C GLU A 50 -13.35 -6.63 -11.95
N ALA A 51 -12.77 -6.11 -10.86
CA ALA A 51 -11.81 -5.02 -10.93
C ALA A 51 -10.55 -5.43 -11.72
N VAL A 52 -10.04 -6.65 -11.50
CA VAL A 52 -8.91 -7.21 -12.27
C VAL A 52 -9.29 -7.39 -13.75
N ALA A 53 -10.52 -7.79 -14.06
CA ALA A 53 -10.98 -7.91 -15.45
C ALA A 53 -11.01 -6.55 -16.17
N VAL A 54 -11.44 -5.48 -15.48
CA VAL A 54 -11.37 -4.10 -16.02
C VAL A 54 -9.93 -3.72 -16.33
N VAL A 55 -9.01 -3.92 -15.38
CA VAL A 55 -7.59 -3.64 -15.62
C VAL A 55 -7.03 -4.46 -16.77
N THR A 56 -7.34 -5.75 -16.83
CA THR A 56 -6.88 -6.65 -17.90
C THR A 56 -7.29 -6.15 -19.28
N ALA A 57 -8.50 -5.61 -19.40
CA ALA A 57 -8.99 -5.04 -20.66
C ALA A 57 -8.28 -3.73 -21.07
N LEU A 58 -7.61 -3.06 -20.14
CA LEU A 58 -6.87 -1.80 -20.34
C LEU A 58 -5.35 -2.00 -20.57
N LEU A 59 -4.85 -3.23 -20.39
CA LEU A 59 -3.45 -3.56 -20.59
C LEU A 59 -3.04 -3.50 -22.06
N PRO A 60 -1.75 -3.26 -22.36
CA PRO A 60 -1.19 -3.50 -23.69
C PRO A 60 -1.46 -4.92 -24.17
N THR A 61 -1.79 -5.10 -25.44
CA THR A 61 -2.10 -6.41 -26.05
C THR A 61 -0.94 -7.38 -26.02
N GLU A 62 0.28 -6.88 -25.93
CA GLU A 62 1.53 -7.63 -25.84
C GLU A 62 1.78 -8.23 -24.45
N ALA A 63 1.04 -7.78 -23.45
CA ALA A 63 1.25 -8.21 -22.08
C ALA A 63 0.84 -9.68 -21.89
N ARG A 64 1.75 -10.48 -21.37
CA ARG A 64 1.46 -11.84 -20.90
C ARG A 64 0.81 -11.75 -19.52
N ILE A 65 -0.33 -12.38 -19.35
CA ILE A 65 -1.15 -12.35 -18.14
C ILE A 65 -0.96 -13.61 -17.35
N GLU A 66 -0.72 -13.46 -16.03
CA GLU A 66 -0.71 -14.53 -15.03
C GLU A 66 -1.68 -14.16 -13.90
N ARG A 67 -2.36 -15.16 -13.32
CA ARG A 67 -3.26 -15.01 -12.18
C ARG A 67 -2.76 -15.91 -11.03
N PRO A 68 -1.65 -15.53 -10.35
CA PRO A 68 -1.15 -16.29 -9.21
C PRO A 68 -2.08 -16.14 -8.01
N PRO A 69 -2.10 -17.14 -7.09
CA PRO A 69 -2.78 -16.98 -5.80
C PRO A 69 -2.27 -15.73 -5.07
N CYS A 70 -3.18 -14.97 -4.46
CA CYS A 70 -2.81 -13.87 -3.59
C CYS A 70 -2.22 -14.37 -2.25
N SER A 71 -1.75 -13.45 -1.42
CA SER A 71 -1.11 -13.81 -0.15
C SER A 71 -2.10 -14.36 0.87
N THR A 72 -3.33 -13.85 0.89
CA THR A 72 -4.39 -14.32 1.80
C THR A 72 -5.15 -15.49 1.17
N PRO A 73 -5.21 -16.66 1.85
CA PRO A 73 -6.00 -17.79 1.35
C PRO A 73 -7.46 -17.44 1.12
N ASP A 74 -8.07 -18.04 0.10
CA ASP A 74 -9.48 -17.90 -0.26
C ASP A 74 -9.90 -16.52 -0.81
N TYR A 75 -8.94 -15.60 -1.03
CA TYR A 75 -9.17 -14.35 -1.74
C TYR A 75 -8.98 -14.55 -3.26
N ALA A 76 -9.37 -13.55 -4.05
CA ALA A 76 -9.18 -13.58 -5.50
C ALA A 76 -7.70 -13.68 -5.88
N PRO A 77 -7.32 -14.40 -6.96
CA PRO A 77 -5.95 -14.39 -7.45
C PRO A 77 -5.49 -12.98 -7.85
N ASP A 78 -4.22 -12.67 -7.58
CA ASP A 78 -3.58 -11.43 -8.03
C ASP A 78 -3.39 -11.42 -9.56
N LEU A 79 -3.04 -10.28 -10.12
CA LEU A 79 -2.69 -10.12 -11.53
C LEU A 79 -1.21 -9.78 -11.66
N ILE A 80 -0.50 -10.54 -12.50
CA ILE A 80 0.81 -10.15 -13.01
C ILE A 80 0.70 -10.04 -14.54
N ALA A 81 0.98 -8.85 -15.06
CA ALA A 81 1.07 -8.59 -16.49
C ALA A 81 2.52 -8.26 -16.82
N THR A 82 3.13 -8.98 -17.77
CA THR A 82 4.54 -8.81 -18.14
C THR A 82 4.72 -8.55 -19.62
N ILE A 83 5.63 -7.64 -19.95
CA ILE A 83 6.10 -7.35 -21.31
C ILE A 83 7.60 -7.61 -21.35
N GLU A 84 8.04 -8.48 -22.26
CA GLU A 84 9.47 -8.72 -22.51
C GLU A 84 10.04 -7.64 -23.44
N GLY A 85 11.22 -7.18 -23.12
CA GLY A 85 11.97 -6.20 -23.90
C GLY A 85 13.35 -6.70 -24.30
N ARG A 86 14.18 -5.81 -24.87
CA ARG A 86 15.53 -6.10 -25.33
C ARG A 86 16.61 -5.33 -24.56
N GLY A 87 16.22 -4.50 -23.62
CA GLY A 87 17.14 -3.79 -22.73
C GLY A 87 17.69 -4.68 -21.61
N THR A 88 18.21 -4.08 -20.57
CA THR A 88 18.88 -4.80 -19.48
C THR A 88 18.15 -4.73 -18.14
N ARG A 89 17.31 -3.71 -17.94
CA ARG A 89 16.64 -3.43 -16.66
C ARG A 89 15.28 -4.11 -16.55
N ARG A 90 14.99 -4.60 -15.36
CA ARG A 90 13.68 -5.16 -14.99
C ARG A 90 12.96 -4.22 -14.03
N LEU A 91 11.73 -3.87 -14.35
CA LEU A 91 10.93 -2.91 -13.60
C LEU A 91 9.57 -3.52 -13.23
N VAL A 92 9.17 -3.40 -11.97
CA VAL A 92 7.82 -3.74 -11.54
C VAL A 92 7.04 -2.50 -11.10
N LEU A 93 5.83 -2.33 -11.64
CA LEU A 93 4.82 -1.39 -11.22
C LEU A 93 3.88 -2.11 -10.25
N VAL A 94 3.51 -1.48 -9.14
CA VAL A 94 2.74 -2.15 -8.08
C VAL A 94 1.51 -1.33 -7.70
N GLY A 95 0.39 -2.02 -7.54
CA GLY A 95 -0.83 -1.46 -7.03
C GLY A 95 -1.78 -2.52 -6.48
N HIS A 96 -2.91 -2.07 -5.90
CA HIS A 96 -3.98 -2.94 -5.45
C HIS A 96 -5.34 -2.49 -5.97
N VAL A 97 -6.32 -3.40 -6.00
CA VAL A 97 -7.68 -3.13 -6.48
C VAL A 97 -8.75 -3.25 -5.41
N ASP A 98 -8.40 -3.83 -4.26
CA ASP A 98 -9.30 -3.93 -3.12
C ASP A 98 -9.42 -2.58 -2.37
N THR A 99 -10.48 -2.42 -1.61
CA THR A 99 -10.77 -1.23 -0.80
C THR A 99 -11.36 -1.65 0.55
N VAL A 100 -11.34 -0.76 1.53
CA VAL A 100 -12.00 -1.00 2.83
C VAL A 100 -13.52 -0.71 2.80
N ILE A 101 -14.03 -0.13 1.72
CA ILE A 101 -15.42 0.30 1.61
C ILE A 101 -16.33 -0.88 1.26
N SER A 102 -17.33 -1.14 2.09
CA SER A 102 -18.29 -2.24 1.88
C SER A 102 -19.20 -2.00 0.67
N HIS A 103 -19.76 -3.08 0.11
CA HIS A 103 -20.74 -2.98 -0.99
C HIS A 103 -21.91 -2.03 -0.68
N SER A 104 -22.40 -2.02 0.56
CA SER A 104 -23.53 -1.17 0.96
C SER A 104 -23.17 0.32 1.04
N ALA A 105 -21.89 0.65 1.22
CA ALA A 105 -21.38 2.02 1.26
C ALA A 105 -20.77 2.44 -0.10
N HIS A 106 -20.63 1.51 -1.03
CA HIS A 106 -20.06 1.78 -2.34
C HIS A 106 -20.90 2.78 -3.14
N ARG A 107 -20.23 3.71 -3.82
CA ARG A 107 -20.84 4.72 -4.71
C ARG A 107 -20.05 4.82 -6.01
N PRO A 108 -20.71 5.13 -7.13
CA PRO A 108 -20.01 5.44 -8.37
C PRO A 108 -19.16 6.71 -8.21
N LEU A 109 -18.20 6.89 -9.11
CA LEU A 109 -17.37 8.10 -9.15
C LEU A 109 -18.25 9.34 -9.36
N GLU A 110 -18.03 10.37 -8.53
CA GLU A 110 -18.66 11.67 -8.68
C GLU A 110 -17.58 12.75 -8.86
N ARG A 111 -17.75 13.61 -9.86
CA ARG A 111 -16.87 14.77 -10.05
C ARG A 111 -17.46 16.00 -9.38
N ILE A 112 -16.78 16.50 -8.34
CA ILE A 112 -17.15 17.72 -7.61
C ILE A 112 -16.02 18.75 -7.77
N GLY A 113 -16.16 19.60 -8.77
CA GLY A 113 -15.08 20.55 -9.14
C GLY A 113 -13.81 19.82 -9.58
N ASP A 114 -12.72 19.99 -8.85
CA ASP A 114 -11.45 19.31 -9.10
C ASP A 114 -11.37 17.92 -8.43
N ARG A 115 -12.33 17.57 -7.58
CA ARG A 115 -12.32 16.28 -6.87
C ARG A 115 -13.05 15.21 -7.65
N LEU A 116 -12.42 14.06 -7.77
CA LEU A 116 -12.97 12.79 -8.23
C LEU A 116 -13.25 11.97 -6.96
N VAL A 117 -14.53 11.98 -6.51
CA VAL A 117 -14.94 11.38 -5.23
C VAL A 117 -15.45 9.98 -5.45
N GLY A 118 -14.96 9.02 -4.70
CA GLY A 118 -15.39 7.62 -4.78
C GLY A 118 -14.41 6.66 -4.13
N PRO A 119 -14.84 5.42 -3.82
CA PRO A 119 -14.02 4.41 -3.17
C PRO A 119 -12.78 4.04 -4.00
N GLY A 120 -11.60 4.07 -3.38
CA GLY A 120 -10.34 3.73 -4.03
C GLY A 120 -9.79 4.83 -4.94
N THR A 121 -10.38 6.02 -5.00
CA THR A 121 -9.89 7.09 -5.88
C THR A 121 -8.48 7.53 -5.54
N ILE A 122 -8.10 7.51 -4.25
CA ILE A 122 -6.75 7.77 -3.79
C ILE A 122 -6.04 6.50 -3.32
N ASP A 123 -6.79 5.50 -2.83
CA ASP A 123 -6.29 4.27 -2.21
C ASP A 123 -6.95 3.01 -2.83
N MET A 124 -6.38 2.42 -3.95
CA MET A 124 -5.42 3.12 -4.81
C MET A 124 -5.77 2.96 -6.30
N LYS A 125 -7.09 2.83 -6.66
CA LYS A 125 -7.53 2.68 -8.06
C LYS A 125 -7.05 3.84 -8.96
N GLY A 126 -6.96 5.08 -8.40
CA GLY A 126 -6.38 6.21 -9.12
C GLY A 126 -4.90 6.01 -9.44
N GLY A 127 -4.14 5.40 -8.52
CA GLY A 127 -2.76 5.00 -8.78
C GLY A 127 -2.66 3.89 -9.82
N VAL A 128 -3.58 2.92 -9.80
CA VAL A 128 -3.65 1.86 -10.81
C VAL A 128 -3.81 2.44 -12.21
N THR A 129 -4.65 3.46 -12.42
CA THR A 129 -4.79 4.09 -13.75
C THR A 129 -3.51 4.78 -14.22
N LEU A 130 -2.75 5.41 -13.31
CA LEU A 130 -1.46 5.99 -13.64
C LEU A 130 -0.42 4.90 -13.97
N SER A 131 -0.41 3.79 -13.23
CA SER A 131 0.48 2.65 -13.51
C SER A 131 0.21 2.04 -14.89
N LEU A 132 -1.06 1.90 -15.28
CA LEU A 132 -1.48 1.48 -16.61
C LEU A 132 -0.98 2.45 -17.70
N GLY A 133 -1.09 3.76 -17.46
CA GLY A 133 -0.57 4.78 -18.36
C GLY A 133 0.94 4.68 -18.56
N VAL A 134 1.68 4.50 -17.46
CA VAL A 134 3.14 4.29 -17.49
C VAL A 134 3.49 3.00 -18.24
N MET A 135 2.79 1.90 -17.96
CA MET A 135 3.00 0.62 -18.64
C MET A 135 2.78 0.72 -20.14
N ARG A 136 1.67 1.34 -20.59
CA ARG A 136 1.38 1.55 -22.03
C ARG A 136 2.44 2.43 -22.70
N THR A 137 2.90 3.45 -22.01
CA THR A 137 3.95 4.33 -22.53
C THR A 137 5.27 3.59 -22.73
N LEU A 138 5.69 2.82 -21.73
CA LEU A 138 6.94 2.05 -21.80
C LEU A 138 6.84 0.86 -22.76
N ALA A 139 5.66 0.27 -22.94
CA ALA A 139 5.43 -0.81 -23.90
C ALA A 139 5.84 -0.44 -25.35
N ALA A 140 5.75 0.84 -25.69
CA ALA A 140 6.23 1.33 -27.00
C ALA A 140 7.77 1.40 -27.11
N ALA A 141 8.52 1.19 -26.03
CA ALA A 141 9.96 1.38 -25.91
C ALA A 141 10.67 0.11 -25.42
N THR A 142 10.38 -1.04 -26.05
CA THR A 142 10.90 -2.36 -25.63
C THR A 142 12.42 -2.50 -25.64
N ASP A 143 13.15 -1.57 -26.26
CA ASP A 143 14.63 -1.56 -26.23
C ASP A 143 15.18 -0.99 -24.89
N SER A 144 14.34 -0.37 -24.05
CA SER A 144 14.78 0.29 -22.83
C SER A 144 14.78 -0.62 -21.59
N PHE A 145 14.07 -1.74 -21.61
CA PHE A 145 13.97 -2.68 -20.49
C PHE A 145 14.13 -4.14 -20.95
N ALA A 146 14.49 -5.02 -20.04
CA ALA A 146 14.48 -6.48 -20.26
C ALA A 146 13.10 -7.06 -19.95
N GLU A 147 12.46 -6.60 -18.86
CA GLU A 147 11.12 -7.02 -18.45
C GLU A 147 10.42 -5.84 -17.75
N LEU A 148 9.21 -5.56 -18.17
CA LEU A 148 8.30 -4.61 -17.50
C LEU A 148 7.11 -5.40 -16.96
N ALA A 149 6.89 -5.36 -15.66
CA ALA A 149 5.79 -6.04 -15.00
C ALA A 149 4.84 -5.04 -14.34
N LEU A 150 3.55 -5.38 -14.31
CA LEU A 150 2.54 -4.79 -13.43
C LEU A 150 2.06 -5.88 -12.49
N LEU A 151 2.21 -5.67 -11.19
CA LEU A 151 1.62 -6.48 -10.13
C LEU A 151 0.43 -5.74 -9.55
N LEU A 152 -0.77 -6.33 -9.63
CA LEU A 152 -1.94 -5.87 -8.91
C LEU A 152 -2.37 -6.91 -7.89
N VAL A 153 -2.41 -6.52 -6.64
CA VAL A 153 -2.87 -7.35 -5.54
C VAL A 153 -4.34 -7.11 -5.22
N THR A 154 -4.96 -8.13 -4.65
CA THR A 154 -6.39 -8.17 -4.34
C THR A 154 -6.68 -8.21 -2.85
N ASP A 155 -5.64 -8.11 -2.01
CA ASP A 155 -5.71 -8.29 -0.56
C ASP A 155 -4.87 -7.29 0.24
N GLU A 156 -4.48 -6.15 -0.34
CA GLU A 156 -3.59 -5.20 0.34
C GLU A 156 -4.16 -4.76 1.68
N GLU A 157 -5.39 -4.31 1.70
CA GLU A 157 -6.05 -3.69 2.85
C GLU A 157 -6.20 -4.63 4.06
N TRP A 158 -6.50 -5.90 3.80
CA TRP A 158 -6.76 -6.89 4.87
C TRP A 158 -5.86 -8.11 4.81
N ARG A 159 -4.67 -7.99 4.23
CA ARG A 159 -3.71 -9.11 4.15
C ARG A 159 -3.41 -9.70 5.51
N SER A 160 -3.61 -11.01 5.61
CA SER A 160 -3.43 -11.76 6.85
C SER A 160 -2.18 -12.66 6.85
N ARG A 161 -1.45 -12.72 5.73
CA ARG A 161 -0.28 -13.59 5.53
C ARG A 161 0.92 -12.79 5.02
N PRO A 162 2.14 -13.32 5.09
CA PRO A 162 3.30 -12.72 4.44
C PRO A 162 3.06 -12.53 2.94
N PHE A 163 3.62 -11.47 2.36
CA PHE A 163 3.47 -11.15 0.95
C PHE A 163 4.07 -12.23 0.05
N ALA A 164 3.27 -12.79 -0.87
CA ALA A 164 3.63 -13.97 -1.63
C ALA A 164 4.62 -13.70 -2.79
N HIS A 165 4.76 -12.44 -3.23
CA HIS A 165 5.42 -12.13 -4.50
C HIS A 165 6.86 -11.63 -4.38
N VAL A 166 7.45 -11.57 -3.17
CA VAL A 166 8.83 -11.08 -2.97
C VAL A 166 9.83 -11.86 -3.82
N GLU A 167 9.77 -13.19 -3.78
CA GLU A 167 10.70 -14.05 -4.54
C GLU A 167 10.53 -13.92 -6.06
N ARG A 168 9.29 -13.70 -6.55
CA ARG A 168 9.02 -13.52 -7.99
C ARG A 168 9.72 -12.28 -8.55
N PHE A 169 9.84 -11.23 -7.73
CA PHE A 169 10.45 -9.97 -8.14
C PHE A 169 11.86 -9.75 -7.57
N ALA A 170 12.40 -10.72 -6.84
CA ALA A 170 13.80 -10.68 -6.44
C ALA A 170 14.70 -10.64 -7.69
N GLY A 171 15.61 -9.66 -7.73
CA GLY A 171 16.47 -9.43 -8.90
C GLY A 171 15.89 -8.48 -9.95
N TYR A 172 14.74 -7.85 -9.68
CA TYR A 172 14.33 -6.66 -10.43
C TYR A 172 15.17 -5.45 -10.02
N ASP A 173 15.37 -4.54 -10.95
CA ASP A 173 16.19 -3.34 -10.72
C ASP A 173 15.42 -2.22 -10.04
N GLY A 174 14.09 -2.16 -10.24
CA GLY A 174 13.27 -1.13 -9.64
C GLY A 174 11.83 -1.57 -9.38
N CYS A 175 11.26 -0.98 -8.32
CA CYS A 175 9.86 -1.11 -7.93
C CYS A 175 9.24 0.28 -7.82
N LEU A 176 8.18 0.51 -8.57
CA LEU A 176 7.38 1.74 -8.57
C LEU A 176 5.99 1.42 -8.05
N CYS A 177 5.68 1.86 -6.82
CA CYS A 177 4.36 1.66 -6.21
C CYS A 177 3.51 2.94 -6.36
N PHE A 178 2.24 2.74 -6.69
CA PHE A 178 1.34 3.82 -7.09
C PHE A 178 0.32 4.20 -6.01
N GLU A 179 0.68 4.06 -4.73
CA GLU A 179 -0.09 4.64 -3.63
C GLU A 179 -0.31 6.14 -3.81
N GLY A 180 -1.30 6.69 -3.13
CA GLY A 180 -1.61 8.12 -3.22
C GLY A 180 -0.38 8.99 -3.06
N GLY A 181 -0.24 9.99 -3.93
CA GLY A 181 0.88 10.94 -3.93
C GLY A 181 0.82 11.96 -2.79
N GLN A 182 1.87 12.73 -2.63
CA GLN A 182 1.90 13.87 -1.71
C GLN A 182 2.79 14.98 -2.22
N LEU A 183 2.52 16.20 -1.77
CA LEU A 183 3.44 17.34 -1.92
C LEU A 183 4.20 17.56 -0.62
N THR A 184 5.40 18.15 -0.74
CA THR A 184 6.09 18.71 0.42
C THR A 184 5.35 19.93 0.95
N PRO A 185 5.66 20.43 2.16
CA PRO A 185 5.12 21.70 2.65
C PRO A 185 5.46 22.91 1.75
N ALA A 186 6.50 22.82 0.94
CA ALA A 186 6.89 23.83 -0.04
C ALA A 186 6.09 23.72 -1.37
N GLY A 187 5.31 22.65 -1.55
CA GLY A 187 4.55 22.40 -2.77
C GLY A 187 5.29 21.58 -3.83
N ASP A 188 6.47 21.04 -3.51
CA ASP A 188 7.23 20.19 -4.42
C ASP A 188 6.65 18.78 -4.51
N ASP A 189 6.88 18.09 -5.62
CA ASP A 189 6.48 16.70 -5.81
C ASP A 189 7.22 15.76 -4.86
N GLY A 190 6.49 15.15 -3.92
CA GLY A 190 7.00 14.14 -3.01
C GLY A 190 6.94 12.73 -3.61
N VAL A 191 8.03 11.98 -3.45
CA VAL A 191 8.11 10.54 -3.75
C VAL A 191 8.47 9.83 -2.46
N VAL A 192 7.66 8.84 -2.06
CA VAL A 192 7.84 8.13 -0.80
C VAL A 192 8.98 7.13 -0.95
N VAL A 193 9.99 7.29 -0.11
CA VAL A 193 11.19 6.42 -0.06
C VAL A 193 11.40 5.82 1.33
N ARG A 194 10.53 6.16 2.28
CA ARG A 194 10.54 5.62 3.63
C ARG A 194 9.13 5.44 4.17
N ARG A 195 8.88 4.24 4.71
CA ARG A 195 7.64 3.89 5.42
C ARG A 195 7.98 3.20 6.74
N LYS A 196 7.18 3.44 7.78
CA LYS A 196 7.31 2.68 9.03
C LYS A 196 6.85 1.25 8.84
N ALA A 197 7.48 0.33 9.59
CA ALA A 197 6.89 -0.98 9.84
C ALA A 197 5.54 -0.81 10.53
N ALA A 198 4.61 -1.71 10.23
CA ALA A 198 3.28 -1.75 10.84
C ALA A 198 3.00 -3.12 11.45
N GLY A 199 2.30 -3.15 12.56
CA GLY A 199 1.92 -4.40 13.20
C GLY A 199 0.62 -4.28 13.99
N THR A 200 -0.11 -5.39 14.07
CA THR A 200 -1.25 -5.52 14.96
C THR A 200 -0.93 -6.55 16.03
N LEU A 201 -0.75 -6.08 17.26
CA LEU A 201 -0.65 -6.96 18.43
C LEU A 201 -2.08 -7.36 18.85
N HIS A 202 -2.31 -8.67 18.96
CA HIS A 202 -3.53 -9.26 19.49
C HIS A 202 -3.22 -9.99 20.79
N ALA A 203 -3.93 -9.66 21.85
CA ALA A 203 -3.90 -10.40 23.10
C ALA A 203 -5.31 -10.90 23.42
N SER A 204 -5.43 -12.17 23.82
CA SER A 204 -6.65 -12.78 24.33
C SER A 204 -6.50 -13.17 25.79
N ALA A 205 -7.55 -13.00 26.57
CA ALA A 205 -7.57 -13.30 28.00
C ALA A 205 -8.54 -14.44 28.30
N HIS A 206 -8.11 -15.38 29.16
CA HIS A 206 -8.87 -16.55 29.59
C HIS A 206 -8.91 -16.61 31.12
N GLY A 207 -10.01 -16.22 31.69
CA GLY A 207 -10.27 -16.13 33.11
C GLY A 207 -11.33 -17.12 33.61
N ALA A 208 -12.21 -16.67 34.51
CA ALA A 208 -13.34 -17.47 34.98
C ALA A 208 -14.52 -16.57 35.34
N ALA A 209 -15.71 -16.94 34.87
CA ALA A 209 -16.95 -16.23 35.22
C ALA A 209 -17.38 -16.46 36.68
N ALA A 210 -18.00 -15.43 37.26
CA ALA A 210 -18.63 -15.51 38.54
C ALA A 210 -19.73 -14.45 38.65
N HIS A 211 -20.66 -14.62 39.58
CA HIS A 211 -21.66 -13.59 39.85
C HIS A 211 -21.01 -12.39 40.56
N SER A 212 -21.05 -11.22 39.94
CA SER A 212 -20.31 -10.03 40.39
C SER A 212 -20.72 -9.51 41.76
N GLY A 213 -21.93 -9.79 42.24
CA GLY A 213 -22.44 -9.36 43.52
C GLY A 213 -22.37 -10.42 44.64
N SER A 214 -22.56 -11.73 44.30
CA SER A 214 -22.65 -12.78 45.31
C SER A 214 -21.35 -13.57 45.51
N SER A 215 -20.50 -13.67 44.51
CA SER A 215 -19.26 -14.43 44.57
C SER A 215 -18.15 -13.86 43.67
N PRO A 216 -17.87 -12.54 43.73
CA PRO A 216 -16.90 -11.91 42.83
C PRO A 216 -15.51 -12.52 42.92
N ASP A 217 -15.07 -12.92 44.10
CA ASP A 217 -13.74 -13.49 44.36
C ASP A 217 -13.55 -14.90 43.79
N SER A 218 -14.64 -15.55 43.37
CA SER A 218 -14.55 -16.83 42.62
C SER A 218 -14.26 -16.63 41.15
N GLY A 219 -14.39 -15.43 40.63
CA GLY A 219 -14.09 -15.07 39.26
C GLY A 219 -12.63 -14.73 39.05
N ARG A 220 -12.19 -14.80 37.78
CA ARG A 220 -10.92 -14.27 37.30
C ARG A 220 -11.23 -13.31 36.16
N ASN A 221 -11.10 -12.02 36.41
CA ASN A 221 -11.65 -10.94 35.59
C ASN A 221 -10.76 -10.66 34.37
N ALA A 222 -11.17 -11.16 33.19
CA ALA A 222 -10.46 -10.97 31.92
C ALA A 222 -10.43 -9.49 31.47
N LEU A 223 -11.47 -8.71 31.76
CA LEU A 223 -11.51 -7.27 31.44
C LEU A 223 -10.39 -6.50 32.13
N LEU A 224 -10.20 -6.73 33.43
CA LEU A 224 -9.15 -6.04 34.21
C LEU A 224 -7.75 -6.48 33.75
N ALA A 225 -7.57 -7.76 33.41
CA ALA A 225 -6.30 -8.26 32.89
C ALA A 225 -5.96 -7.61 31.55
N LEU A 226 -6.93 -7.50 30.61
CA LEU A 226 -6.72 -6.82 29.32
C LEU A 226 -6.53 -5.31 29.47
N ALA A 227 -7.20 -4.66 30.42
CA ALA A 227 -6.98 -3.25 30.72
C ALA A 227 -5.53 -3.00 31.20
N ALA A 228 -4.98 -3.90 32.04
CA ALA A 228 -3.58 -3.84 32.43
C ALA A 228 -2.62 -4.07 31.26
N CYS A 229 -2.92 -5.02 30.37
CA CYS A 229 -2.17 -5.22 29.12
C CYS A 229 -2.21 -3.97 28.22
N ALA A 230 -3.37 -3.32 28.07
CA ALA A 230 -3.50 -2.10 27.28
C ALA A 230 -2.66 -0.95 27.87
N ALA A 231 -2.66 -0.79 29.21
CA ALA A 231 -1.82 0.20 29.88
C ALA A 231 -0.31 -0.08 29.66
N GLU A 232 0.10 -1.35 29.72
CA GLU A 232 1.50 -1.75 29.48
C GLU A 232 1.94 -1.46 28.04
N VAL A 233 1.08 -1.75 27.04
CA VAL A 233 1.34 -1.40 25.65
C VAL A 233 1.45 0.12 25.48
N ALA A 234 0.49 0.88 26.02
CA ALA A 234 0.48 2.34 25.94
C ALA A 234 1.73 2.97 26.59
N ALA A 235 2.26 2.39 27.66
CA ALA A 235 3.50 2.84 28.31
C ALA A 235 4.75 2.68 27.44
N ARG A 236 4.70 1.87 26.38
CA ARG A 236 5.79 1.70 25.40
C ARG A 236 5.74 2.71 24.25
N HIS A 237 4.72 3.56 24.19
CA HIS A 237 4.59 4.59 23.17
C HIS A 237 5.71 5.63 23.30
N ASP A 238 6.65 5.63 22.32
CA ASP A 238 7.80 6.53 22.28
C ASP A 238 8.06 7.02 20.85
N PRO A 239 7.24 7.93 20.30
CA PRO A 239 7.37 8.43 18.94
C PRO A 239 8.61 9.31 18.73
N SER A 240 9.27 9.75 19.82
CA SER A 240 10.48 10.56 19.79
C SER A 240 11.75 9.75 20.02
N GLY A 241 11.63 8.48 20.41
CA GLY A 241 12.74 7.58 20.65
C GLY A 241 13.41 7.10 19.36
N PRO A 242 14.46 6.27 19.49
CA PRO A 242 15.30 5.86 18.36
C PRO A 242 14.56 5.05 17.30
N GLU A 243 13.52 4.31 17.68
CA GLU A 243 12.67 3.53 16.76
C GLU A 243 11.40 4.28 16.34
N ARG A 244 11.17 5.48 16.85
CA ARG A 244 9.95 6.29 16.66
C ARG A 244 8.67 5.46 16.87
N LEU A 245 8.69 4.59 17.89
CA LEU A 245 7.63 3.62 18.17
C LEU A 245 6.33 4.29 18.56
N THR A 246 5.25 4.03 17.81
CA THR A 246 3.90 4.28 18.28
C THR A 246 3.26 2.95 18.69
N ALA A 247 2.73 2.87 19.91
CA ALA A 247 2.08 1.69 20.44
C ALA A 247 0.72 2.13 21.02
N VAL A 248 -0.36 1.79 20.29
CA VAL A 248 -1.69 2.34 20.58
C VAL A 248 -2.70 1.20 20.71
N PRO A 249 -3.24 0.95 21.92
CA PRO A 249 -4.42 0.11 22.08
C PRO A 249 -5.61 0.70 21.30
N THR A 250 -6.22 -0.10 20.42
CA THR A 250 -7.27 0.38 19.51
C THR A 250 -8.62 -0.26 19.76
N ILE A 251 -8.64 -1.53 20.18
CA ILE A 251 -9.88 -2.27 20.46
C ILE A 251 -9.69 -3.09 21.75
N LEU A 252 -10.66 -2.98 22.68
CA LEU A 252 -10.77 -3.85 23.83
C LEU A 252 -12.22 -4.32 23.92
N ARG A 253 -12.42 -5.64 23.94
CA ARG A 253 -13.74 -6.28 24.06
C ARG A 253 -13.68 -7.31 25.17
N SER A 254 -14.56 -7.21 26.16
CA SER A 254 -14.68 -8.21 27.24
C SER A 254 -16.00 -8.04 27.98
N GLY A 255 -16.65 -9.16 28.30
CA GLY A 255 -17.92 -9.21 29.03
C GLY A 255 -19.15 -8.93 28.16
N GLU A 256 -20.24 -9.63 28.49
CA GLU A 256 -21.54 -9.53 27.79
C GLU A 256 -22.68 -9.15 28.76
N ALA A 257 -22.52 -9.42 30.07
CA ALA A 257 -23.53 -9.19 31.08
C ALA A 257 -23.02 -8.32 32.24
N PHE A 258 -23.82 -7.34 32.63
CA PHE A 258 -23.44 -6.35 33.67
C PHE A 258 -23.23 -6.91 35.07
N ASN A 259 -23.76 -8.11 35.37
CA ASN A 259 -23.67 -8.76 36.67
C ASN A 259 -22.82 -10.03 36.73
N VAL A 260 -21.95 -10.21 35.71
CA VAL A 260 -21.02 -11.33 35.59
C VAL A 260 -19.58 -10.82 35.49
N VAL A 261 -18.67 -11.41 36.27
CA VAL A 261 -17.23 -11.20 36.08
C VAL A 261 -16.83 -11.78 34.73
N PRO A 262 -16.26 -10.99 33.82
CA PRO A 262 -15.89 -11.49 32.49
C PRO A 262 -14.79 -12.55 32.57
N ASP A 263 -15.00 -13.68 31.90
CA ASP A 263 -14.03 -14.78 31.81
C ASP A 263 -13.19 -14.78 30.54
N SER A 264 -13.51 -13.93 29.58
CA SER A 264 -12.83 -13.86 28.30
C SER A 264 -12.84 -12.46 27.72
N GLY A 265 -11.94 -12.21 26.75
CA GLY A 265 -11.88 -10.96 26.01
C GLY A 265 -10.69 -10.89 25.07
N GLU A 266 -10.64 -9.80 24.31
CA GLU A 266 -9.62 -9.53 23.30
C GLU A 266 -9.16 -8.06 23.34
N LEU A 267 -7.89 -7.86 23.11
CA LEU A 267 -7.24 -6.56 22.96
C LEU A 267 -6.49 -6.53 21.61
N PHE A 268 -6.70 -5.49 20.83
CA PHE A 268 -5.90 -5.19 19.64
C PHE A 268 -5.17 -3.87 19.82
N CYS A 269 -3.90 -3.85 19.40
CA CYS A 269 -3.07 -2.65 19.43
C CYS A 269 -2.41 -2.44 18.08
N ASP A 270 -2.43 -1.20 17.56
CA ASP A 270 -1.65 -0.80 16.38
C ASP A 270 -0.23 -0.41 16.82
N LEU A 271 0.76 -0.99 16.15
CA LEU A 271 2.18 -0.70 16.38
C LEU A 271 2.80 -0.16 15.09
N ARG A 272 3.56 0.95 15.19
CA ARG A 272 4.35 1.50 14.09
C ARG A 272 5.75 1.83 14.58
N ALA A 273 6.77 1.45 13.82
CA ALA A 273 8.16 1.75 14.17
C ALA A 273 9.04 1.82 12.92
N ASP A 274 10.28 2.24 13.06
CA ASP A 274 11.23 2.26 11.95
C ASP A 274 11.70 0.85 11.56
N ARG A 275 11.54 -0.15 12.45
CA ARG A 275 11.88 -1.56 12.19
C ARG A 275 10.90 -2.51 12.88
N LEU A 276 10.63 -3.66 12.28
CA LEU A 276 9.78 -4.71 12.86
C LEU A 276 10.28 -5.20 14.23
N ALA A 277 11.60 -5.27 14.41
CA ALA A 277 12.20 -5.72 15.67
C ALA A 277 11.84 -4.84 16.88
N ALA A 278 11.42 -3.60 16.65
CA ALA A 278 10.97 -2.71 17.72
C ALA A 278 9.63 -3.14 18.37
N PHE A 279 8.90 -4.05 17.74
CA PHE A 279 7.65 -4.60 18.29
C PHE A 279 7.89 -5.70 19.33
N GLU A 280 9.02 -6.40 19.26
CA GLU A 280 9.31 -7.54 20.15
C GLU A 280 9.30 -7.15 21.64
N PRO A 281 9.96 -6.06 22.08
CA PRO A 281 9.89 -5.63 23.46
C PRO A 281 8.48 -5.26 23.95
N VAL A 282 7.59 -4.82 23.03
CA VAL A 282 6.18 -4.52 23.36
C VAL A 282 5.42 -5.82 23.64
N VAL A 283 5.62 -6.83 22.78
CA VAL A 283 4.99 -8.14 22.95
C VAL A 283 5.50 -8.85 24.20
N GLU A 284 6.82 -8.82 24.43
CA GLU A 284 7.46 -9.46 25.57
C GLU A 284 7.05 -8.84 26.91
N ALA A 285 6.76 -7.53 26.93
CA ALA A 285 6.31 -6.83 28.13
C ALA A 285 4.95 -7.32 28.66
N LEU A 286 4.11 -7.89 27.81
CA LEU A 286 2.85 -8.45 28.26
C LEU A 286 3.09 -9.76 29.04
N PRO A 287 2.62 -9.89 30.28
CA PRO A 287 2.77 -11.11 31.07
C PRO A 287 1.91 -12.25 30.49
N GLU A 288 2.25 -13.49 30.81
CA GLU A 288 1.47 -14.67 30.43
C GLU A 288 0.26 -14.88 31.33
N GLU A 289 0.27 -14.27 32.51
CA GLU A 289 -0.81 -14.35 33.49
C GLU A 289 -0.93 -13.05 34.31
N ILE A 290 -2.15 -12.60 34.56
CA ILE A 290 -2.50 -11.48 35.45
C ILE A 290 -3.67 -11.90 36.34
N GLY A 291 -3.44 -11.98 37.67
CA GLY A 291 -4.50 -12.28 38.62
C GLY A 291 -5.22 -13.63 38.34
N GLY A 292 -4.50 -14.63 37.90
CA GLY A 292 -5.02 -15.94 37.54
C GLY A 292 -5.71 -15.99 36.16
N VAL A 293 -5.68 -14.90 35.39
CA VAL A 293 -6.14 -14.82 33.99
C VAL A 293 -4.97 -15.13 33.08
N ARG A 294 -5.08 -16.17 32.26
CA ARG A 294 -4.08 -16.49 31.25
C ARG A 294 -4.18 -15.54 30.07
N ILE A 295 -3.05 -14.99 29.62
CA ILE A 295 -2.93 -14.10 28.47
C ILE A 295 -2.21 -14.82 27.34
N GLU A 296 -2.85 -14.92 26.19
CA GLU A 296 -2.24 -15.36 24.95
C GLU A 296 -1.98 -14.13 24.07
N LYS A 297 -0.76 -13.98 23.55
CA LYS A 297 -0.32 -12.81 22.81
C LYS A 297 0.35 -13.24 21.49
N ARG A 298 0.06 -12.52 20.42
CA ARG A 298 0.67 -12.72 19.11
C ARG A 298 0.62 -11.47 18.26
N MET A 299 1.56 -11.35 17.34
CA MET A 299 1.43 -10.39 16.25
C MET A 299 0.51 -10.98 15.18
N ALA A 300 -0.69 -10.41 15.07
CA ALA A 300 -1.70 -10.84 14.10
C ALA A 300 -1.35 -10.38 12.68
N ARG A 301 -0.73 -9.19 12.54
CA ARG A 301 -0.23 -8.65 11.28
C ARG A 301 1.19 -8.13 11.48
N ARG A 302 2.03 -8.27 10.44
CA ARG A 302 3.40 -7.72 10.39
C ARG A 302 3.66 -7.20 8.99
N TRP A 303 3.99 -5.93 8.88
CA TRP A 303 4.36 -5.26 7.65
C TRP A 303 5.76 -4.69 7.79
N PRO A 304 6.71 -4.99 6.92
CA PRO A 304 8.07 -4.47 7.04
C PRO A 304 8.11 -2.95 6.86
N ALA A 305 9.17 -2.33 7.35
CA ALA A 305 9.48 -0.96 7.01
C ALA A 305 10.09 -0.89 5.60
N MET A 306 10.07 0.29 5.01
CA MET A 306 10.83 0.63 3.81
C MET A 306 11.81 1.77 4.14
N ASP A 307 13.07 1.63 3.74
CA ASP A 307 14.05 2.72 3.75
C ASP A 307 14.98 2.63 2.52
N SER A 308 14.52 3.22 1.44
CA SER A 308 15.23 3.26 0.16
C SER A 308 15.94 4.59 -0.09
N ARG A 309 16.05 5.48 0.92
CA ARG A 309 16.57 6.85 0.76
C ARG A 309 17.94 6.91 0.10
N ALA A 310 18.89 6.11 0.61
CA ALA A 310 20.25 6.13 0.10
C ALA A 310 20.34 5.58 -1.34
N ALA A 311 19.60 4.52 -1.63
CA ALA A 311 19.59 3.90 -2.95
C ALA A 311 18.92 4.79 -4.01
N THR A 312 17.87 5.53 -3.64
CA THR A 312 17.06 6.30 -4.59
C THR A 312 17.51 7.75 -4.77
N GLU A 313 18.52 8.24 -4.04
CA GLU A 313 18.97 9.63 -4.13
C GLU A 313 19.36 10.06 -5.57
N VAL A 314 20.15 9.23 -6.25
CA VAL A 314 20.58 9.49 -7.63
C VAL A 314 19.39 9.42 -8.58
N LEU A 315 18.49 8.46 -8.38
CA LEU A 315 17.28 8.28 -9.18
C LEU A 315 16.37 9.51 -9.11
N LEU A 316 16.07 10.01 -7.91
CA LEU A 316 15.18 11.17 -7.74
C LEU A 316 15.80 12.46 -8.27
N ARG A 317 17.12 12.63 -8.14
CA ARG A 317 17.83 13.75 -8.74
C ARG A 317 17.74 13.71 -10.27
N ALA A 318 17.97 12.57 -10.90
CA ALA A 318 17.84 12.41 -12.34
C ALA A 318 16.40 12.66 -12.82
N ALA A 319 15.39 12.21 -12.05
CA ALA A 319 13.99 12.52 -12.34
C ALA A 319 13.68 14.01 -12.23
N ALA A 320 14.21 14.70 -11.22
CA ALA A 320 14.05 16.15 -11.05
C ALA A 320 14.72 16.95 -12.18
N GLU A 321 15.93 16.58 -12.58
CA GLU A 321 16.64 17.19 -13.72
C GLU A 321 15.81 17.04 -15.00
N ARG A 322 15.24 15.87 -15.25
CA ARG A 322 14.39 15.58 -16.40
C ARG A 322 13.10 16.41 -16.43
N LEU A 323 12.52 16.68 -15.28
CA LEU A 323 11.29 17.49 -15.15
C LEU A 323 11.55 18.98 -15.07
N GLY A 324 12.79 19.42 -14.83
CA GLY A 324 13.13 20.83 -14.57
C GLY A 324 12.46 21.38 -13.32
N ARG A 325 12.03 20.52 -12.39
CA ARG A 325 11.43 20.88 -11.11
C ARG A 325 11.76 19.85 -10.01
N PRO A 326 11.68 20.22 -8.70
CA PRO A 326 12.05 19.33 -7.63
C PRO A 326 11.18 18.06 -7.59
N VAL A 327 11.84 16.91 -7.41
CA VAL A 327 11.25 15.62 -7.01
C VAL A 327 11.94 15.22 -5.72
N VAL A 328 11.20 15.25 -4.61
CA VAL A 328 11.77 15.23 -3.27
C VAL A 328 11.43 13.92 -2.55
N ALA A 329 12.45 13.30 -1.93
CA ALA A 329 12.26 12.14 -1.06
C ALA A 329 11.43 12.52 0.17
N VAL A 330 10.35 11.77 0.42
CA VAL A 330 9.45 11.98 1.57
C VAL A 330 9.22 10.69 2.34
N GLU A 331 8.66 10.82 3.55
CA GLU A 331 8.31 9.70 4.42
C GLU A 331 6.79 9.61 4.60
N ARG A 332 6.28 8.39 4.82
CA ARG A 332 4.91 8.12 5.28
C ARG A 332 4.87 7.16 6.46
N GLY A 333 3.90 7.34 7.35
CA GLY A 333 3.69 6.48 8.51
C GLY A 333 2.92 5.18 8.21
N GLY A 334 2.14 5.15 7.10
CA GLY A 334 1.41 3.97 6.67
C GLY A 334 2.31 2.97 5.93
N ALA A 335 2.02 1.69 6.04
CA ALA A 335 2.66 0.64 5.25
C ALA A 335 2.05 0.57 3.84
N SER A 336 2.71 -0.11 2.91
CA SER A 336 2.23 -0.47 1.59
C SER A 336 3.00 -1.68 1.05
N ASP A 337 2.58 -2.23 -0.08
CA ASP A 337 3.25 -3.36 -0.70
C ASP A 337 4.68 -3.05 -1.15
N ALA A 338 5.02 -1.78 -1.41
CA ALA A 338 6.40 -1.34 -1.63
C ALA A 338 7.34 -1.77 -0.48
N SER A 339 6.84 -1.76 0.76
CA SER A 339 7.63 -2.14 1.93
C SER A 339 8.11 -3.60 1.89
N TYR A 340 7.34 -4.51 1.32
CA TYR A 340 7.75 -5.91 1.17
C TYR A 340 8.79 -6.10 0.07
N LEU A 341 8.69 -5.33 -1.00
CA LEU A 341 9.60 -5.44 -2.14
C LEU A 341 10.92 -4.69 -1.91
N ALA A 342 10.95 -3.69 -1.03
CA ALA A 342 12.13 -2.88 -0.76
C ALA A 342 13.33 -3.67 -0.21
N ASP A 343 13.09 -4.78 0.49
CA ASP A 343 14.16 -5.65 0.98
C ASP A 343 14.87 -6.42 -0.17
N ALA A 344 14.14 -6.67 -1.26
CA ALA A 344 14.66 -7.39 -2.43
C ALA A 344 15.05 -6.47 -3.59
N ILE A 345 14.49 -5.26 -3.64
CA ILE A 345 14.68 -4.28 -4.73
C ILE A 345 15.10 -2.94 -4.13
N ALA A 346 16.37 -2.62 -4.19
CA ALA A 346 16.94 -1.42 -3.57
C ALA A 346 16.34 -0.10 -4.12
N LEU A 347 16.07 -0.03 -5.44
CA LEU A 347 15.44 1.12 -6.08
C LEU A 347 13.91 1.02 -5.98
N THR A 348 13.39 1.00 -4.76
CA THR A 348 11.95 1.00 -4.50
C THR A 348 11.49 2.40 -4.13
N VAL A 349 10.49 2.90 -4.85
CA VAL A 349 9.80 4.16 -4.57
C VAL A 349 8.30 3.94 -4.55
N ASP A 350 7.60 4.83 -3.83
CA ASP A 350 6.17 4.72 -3.62
C ASP A 350 5.49 6.10 -3.64
N GLY A 351 4.16 6.13 -3.53
CA GLY A 351 3.39 7.37 -3.58
C GLY A 351 3.38 8.02 -4.94
N LEU A 352 3.45 7.24 -6.03
CA LEU A 352 3.43 7.73 -7.41
C LEU A 352 2.01 8.00 -7.94
N GLY A 353 0.98 7.64 -7.18
CA GLY A 353 -0.42 7.88 -7.51
C GLY A 353 -0.83 9.36 -7.48
N PRO A 354 -2.12 9.67 -7.70
CA PRO A 354 -2.65 11.03 -7.69
C PRO A 354 -2.55 11.68 -6.30
N LEU A 355 -2.72 12.99 -6.23
CA LEU A 355 -2.97 13.70 -4.98
C LEU A 355 -4.44 13.60 -4.61
N GLY A 356 -4.74 13.57 -3.33
CA GLY A 356 -6.10 13.48 -2.82
C GLY A 356 -6.14 13.39 -1.32
N GLY A 357 -7.19 12.80 -0.78
CA GLY A 357 -7.34 12.66 0.66
C GLY A 357 -8.55 11.83 1.05
N ASN A 358 -8.76 11.78 2.37
CA ASN A 358 -9.87 11.07 3.01
C ASN A 358 -9.92 9.57 2.67
N ALA A 359 -8.76 8.93 2.41
CA ALA A 359 -8.69 7.48 2.24
C ALA A 359 -9.46 6.75 3.36
N HIS A 360 -10.09 5.62 3.04
CA HIS A 360 -10.87 4.81 3.98
C HIS A 360 -12.17 5.47 4.50
N THR A 361 -12.65 6.52 3.83
CA THR A 361 -13.94 7.16 4.17
C THR A 361 -14.86 7.28 2.96
N ASP A 362 -16.13 7.54 3.21
CA ASP A 362 -17.12 7.80 2.16
C ASP A 362 -16.83 9.07 1.32
N GLU A 363 -15.94 9.94 1.81
CA GLU A 363 -15.54 11.19 1.17
C GLU A 363 -14.14 11.10 0.55
N GLU A 364 -13.66 9.89 0.30
CA GLU A 364 -12.39 9.67 -0.38
C GLU A 364 -12.38 10.33 -1.76
N TYR A 365 -11.27 11.02 -2.09
CA TYR A 365 -11.16 11.70 -3.37
C TYR A 365 -9.73 11.73 -3.90
N ALA A 366 -9.60 11.75 -5.23
CA ALA A 366 -8.40 12.19 -5.94
C ALA A 366 -8.63 13.57 -6.58
N LEU A 367 -7.57 14.36 -6.77
CA LEU A 367 -7.62 15.62 -7.51
C LEU A 367 -7.37 15.36 -9.00
N ALA A 368 -8.34 15.70 -9.85
CA ALA A 368 -8.21 15.54 -11.30
C ALA A 368 -7.01 16.34 -11.86
N SER A 369 -6.78 17.55 -11.35
CA SER A 369 -5.63 18.39 -11.71
C SER A 369 -4.28 17.77 -11.38
N SER A 370 -4.23 16.81 -10.46
CA SER A 370 -2.99 16.13 -10.08
C SER A 370 -2.59 14.98 -11.00
N LEU A 371 -3.52 14.43 -11.79
CA LEU A 371 -3.24 13.25 -12.63
C LEU A 371 -2.07 13.49 -13.58
N ARG A 372 -2.04 14.64 -14.26
CA ARG A 372 -0.95 14.95 -15.19
C ARG A 372 0.39 15.18 -14.49
N PRO A 373 0.53 16.06 -13.48
CA PRO A 373 1.80 16.23 -12.77
C PRO A 373 2.31 14.92 -12.15
N ARG A 374 1.43 14.07 -11.62
CA ARG A 374 1.84 12.78 -11.04
C ARG A 374 2.24 11.76 -12.10
N ALA A 375 1.60 11.76 -13.27
CA ALA A 375 2.05 10.99 -14.43
C ALA A 375 3.44 11.44 -14.89
N GLU A 376 3.72 12.76 -14.93
CA GLU A 376 5.05 13.30 -15.24
C GLU A 376 6.11 12.77 -14.26
N VAL A 377 5.83 12.80 -12.95
CA VAL A 377 6.75 12.27 -11.93
C VAL A 377 6.99 10.76 -12.12
N ALA A 378 5.93 9.97 -12.29
CA ALA A 378 6.07 8.53 -12.47
C ALA A 378 6.85 8.16 -13.73
N LEU A 379 6.59 8.83 -14.86
CA LEU A 379 7.32 8.65 -16.11
C LEU A 379 8.79 9.08 -16.01
N ALA A 380 9.07 10.21 -15.34
CA ALA A 380 10.43 10.69 -15.14
C ALA A 380 11.25 9.74 -14.26
N VAL A 381 10.65 9.22 -13.18
CA VAL A 381 11.28 8.23 -12.30
C VAL A 381 11.52 6.92 -13.07
N ALA A 382 10.55 6.42 -13.82
CA ALA A 382 10.69 5.21 -14.62
C ALA A 382 11.80 5.37 -15.68
N ALA A 383 11.80 6.47 -16.42
CA ALA A 383 12.83 6.76 -17.44
C ALA A 383 14.23 6.90 -16.81
N ALA A 384 14.33 7.63 -15.69
CA ALA A 384 15.61 7.75 -14.98
C ALA A 384 16.13 6.40 -14.50
N LEU A 385 15.26 5.50 -13.99
CA LEU A 385 15.63 4.17 -13.53
C LEU A 385 16.17 3.32 -14.69
N LEU A 386 15.52 3.36 -15.86
CA LEU A 386 15.91 2.58 -17.02
C LEU A 386 17.26 3.04 -17.64
N GLU A 387 17.65 4.29 -17.41
CA GLU A 387 18.91 4.89 -17.89
C GLU A 387 20.08 4.81 -16.90
N LEU A 388 19.83 4.50 -15.61
CA LEU A 388 20.91 4.33 -14.65
C LEU A 388 21.88 3.22 -15.11
N PRO A 389 23.18 3.38 -14.89
CA PRO A 389 24.11 2.29 -15.16
C PRO A 389 23.75 1.06 -14.30
N PRO A 390 24.02 -0.16 -14.79
CA PRO A 390 23.70 -1.40 -14.11
C PRO A 390 24.46 -1.58 -12.79
#